data_ea7338d68c372c9715d2621f74a396d7
#
_entry.id   ea7338d68c372c9715d2621f74a396d7
#
_cell.length_a   1.000
_cell.length_b   1.000
_cell.length_c   1.000
_cell.angle_alpha   90.00
_cell.angle_beta   90.00
_cell.angle_gamma   90.00
#
_symmetry.space_group_name_H-M   'P 1'
#
loop_
_entity.id
_entity.type
_entity.pdbx_description
1 polymer ?
#
loop_
_entity_poly.entity_id
_entity_poly.type
_entity_poly.pdbx_seq_one_letter_code
_entity_poly.pdbx_strand_id
1 'polypeptide(L)'
;NMNARAQELGCTNTVFTNPTGLPDENQHITAHDMALIMETAMTNETFRTIAATTSYTIPATNVSGGERVLTNSFTMINNASDGYYEPCIGGKEGYTEASGSTLVCEASKNNMNLVCVVLNGASGVTDDEAIALLNYGFDNFSPLTIADNDFNRISGGTVITPNGATEDNLTTEDTSSDGQVIRQYYFGGAPVGTAVLEDTEQETNEAAVTGQKN
;
A
#
# COMPACT_ATOMS: atom_id res chain seq x y z
N ASN A 1 -17.22 -8.45 -10.41
CA ASN A 1 -15.92 -8.83 -9.82
C ASN A 1 -15.21 -7.69 -9.09
N MET A 2 -15.18 -6.41 -9.65
CA MET A 2 -14.49 -5.29 -8.99
C MET A 2 -15.05 -5.01 -7.59
N ASN A 3 -16.37 -4.88 -7.44
CA ASN A 3 -17.00 -4.61 -6.14
C ASN A 3 -16.81 -5.74 -5.13
N ALA A 4 -16.87 -7.01 -5.55
CA ALA A 4 -16.60 -8.13 -4.67
C ALA A 4 -15.14 -8.08 -4.16
N ARG A 5 -14.19 -7.79 -5.06
CA ARG A 5 -12.78 -7.65 -4.65
C ARG A 5 -12.55 -6.47 -3.71
N ALA A 6 -13.20 -5.33 -3.96
CA ALA A 6 -13.14 -4.19 -3.06
C ALA A 6 -13.62 -4.54 -1.64
N GLN A 7 -14.74 -5.28 -1.54
CA GLN A 7 -15.25 -5.75 -0.24
C GLN A 7 -14.29 -6.71 0.47
N GLU A 8 -13.66 -7.64 -0.26
CA GLU A 8 -12.63 -8.54 0.28
C GLU A 8 -11.42 -7.79 0.84
N LEU A 9 -11.10 -6.62 0.26
CA LEU A 9 -10.02 -5.73 0.74
C LEU A 9 -10.43 -4.82 1.90
N GLY A 10 -11.68 -4.90 2.37
CA GLY A 10 -12.18 -4.06 3.46
C GLY A 10 -12.71 -2.70 3.00
N CYS A 11 -12.86 -2.46 1.70
CA CYS A 11 -13.47 -1.23 1.19
C CYS A 11 -14.96 -1.19 1.54
N THR A 12 -15.37 -0.24 2.36
CA THR A 12 -16.74 -0.15 2.87
C THR A 12 -17.58 0.95 2.20
N ASN A 13 -16.91 1.88 1.49
CA ASN A 13 -17.56 3.04 0.87
C ASN A 13 -17.11 3.19 -0.59
N THR A 14 -17.10 2.08 -1.33
CA THR A 14 -16.67 2.03 -2.73
C THR A 14 -17.67 1.26 -3.57
N VAL A 15 -18.08 1.87 -4.68
CA VAL A 15 -18.90 1.23 -5.71
C VAL A 15 -18.31 1.54 -7.07
N PHE A 16 -17.97 0.49 -7.81
CA PHE A 16 -17.56 0.54 -9.21
C PHE A 16 -18.72 0.14 -10.12
N THR A 17 -19.07 0.99 -11.08
CA THR A 17 -20.11 0.71 -12.09
C THR A 17 -19.50 0.35 -13.44
N ASN A 18 -18.23 0.74 -13.66
CA ASN A 18 -17.49 0.43 -14.88
C ASN A 18 -15.98 0.29 -14.60
N PRO A 19 -15.22 -0.37 -15.49
CA PRO A 19 -13.78 -0.52 -15.33
C PRO A 19 -12.97 0.63 -15.93
N THR A 20 -13.60 1.57 -16.60
CA THR A 20 -12.94 2.64 -17.38
C THR A 20 -12.69 3.90 -16.58
N GLY A 21 -13.38 4.08 -15.44
CA GLY A 21 -13.35 5.31 -14.65
C GLY A 21 -14.17 6.46 -15.24
N LEU A 22 -15.01 6.19 -16.26
CA LEU A 22 -15.93 7.19 -16.77
C LEU A 22 -16.99 7.54 -15.73
N PRO A 23 -17.45 8.79 -15.67
CA PRO A 23 -18.42 9.24 -14.68
C PRO A 23 -19.73 8.44 -14.73
N ASP A 24 -20.20 8.07 -13.55
CA ASP A 24 -21.50 7.48 -13.32
C ASP A 24 -21.98 7.95 -11.93
N GLU A 25 -23.26 8.32 -11.79
CA GLU A 25 -23.80 8.88 -10.55
C GLU A 25 -23.75 7.95 -9.35
N ASN A 26 -23.67 6.63 -9.60
CA ASN A 26 -23.56 5.61 -8.56
C ASN A 26 -22.10 5.19 -8.26
N GLN A 27 -21.12 5.64 -9.07
CA GLN A 27 -19.73 5.32 -8.88
C GLN A 27 -19.09 6.27 -7.87
N HIS A 28 -18.55 5.71 -6.80
CA HIS A 28 -17.85 6.50 -5.78
C HIS A 28 -16.78 5.68 -5.08
N ILE A 29 -15.81 6.38 -4.50
CA ILE A 29 -14.72 5.82 -3.72
C ILE A 29 -14.28 6.80 -2.64
N THR A 30 -13.72 6.31 -1.54
CA THR A 30 -13.02 7.13 -0.54
C THR A 30 -11.51 7.07 -0.74
N ALA A 31 -10.78 8.06 -0.21
CA ALA A 31 -9.32 8.03 -0.23
C ALA A 31 -8.76 6.81 0.54
N HIS A 32 -9.38 6.45 1.67
CA HIS A 32 -9.03 5.26 2.44
C HIS A 32 -9.17 3.97 1.62
N ASP A 33 -10.33 3.78 0.98
CA ASP A 33 -10.58 2.56 0.20
C ASP A 33 -9.63 2.47 -1.02
N MET A 34 -9.33 3.61 -1.67
CA MET A 34 -8.35 3.64 -2.76
C MET A 34 -6.94 3.29 -2.26
N ALA A 35 -6.57 3.71 -1.05
CA ALA A 35 -5.30 3.35 -0.45
C ALA A 35 -5.19 1.83 -0.22
N LEU A 36 -6.23 1.17 0.30
CA LEU A 36 -6.28 -0.29 0.46
C LEU A 36 -6.14 -1.03 -0.88
N ILE A 37 -6.79 -0.51 -1.94
CA ILE A 37 -6.67 -1.07 -3.28
C ILE A 37 -5.24 -0.91 -3.81
N MET A 38 -4.64 0.27 -3.65
CA MET A 38 -3.27 0.54 -4.12
C MET A 38 -2.24 -0.32 -3.38
N GLU A 39 -2.32 -0.39 -2.06
CA GLU A 39 -1.46 -1.24 -1.22
C GLU A 39 -1.50 -2.69 -1.72
N THR A 40 -2.69 -3.25 -1.91
CA THR A 40 -2.83 -4.61 -2.43
C THR A 40 -2.30 -4.74 -3.86
N ALA A 41 -2.57 -3.78 -4.76
CA ALA A 41 -2.09 -3.83 -6.13
C ALA A 41 -0.55 -3.83 -6.19
N MET A 42 0.09 -3.06 -5.32
CA MET A 42 1.55 -2.95 -5.24
C MET A 42 2.22 -4.21 -4.66
N THR A 43 1.50 -5.16 -4.08
CA THR A 43 2.07 -6.49 -3.77
C THR A 43 2.31 -7.33 -5.03
N ASN A 44 1.64 -7.02 -6.14
CA ASN A 44 1.80 -7.73 -7.41
C ASN A 44 2.99 -7.15 -8.21
N GLU A 45 4.01 -7.98 -8.45
CA GLU A 45 5.23 -7.57 -9.14
C GLU A 45 4.97 -7.06 -10.57
N THR A 46 4.06 -7.70 -11.31
CA THR A 46 3.69 -7.25 -12.66
C THR A 46 3.03 -5.88 -12.62
N PHE A 47 2.14 -5.63 -11.66
CA PHE A 47 1.53 -4.33 -11.48
C PHE A 47 2.57 -3.26 -11.16
N ARG A 48 3.48 -3.51 -10.20
CA ARG A 48 4.58 -2.58 -9.87
C ARG A 48 5.42 -2.24 -11.08
N THR A 49 5.82 -3.25 -11.85
CA THR A 49 6.61 -3.07 -13.07
C THR A 49 5.90 -2.15 -14.05
N ILE A 50 4.62 -2.38 -14.30
CA ILE A 50 3.82 -1.55 -15.22
C ILE A 50 3.65 -0.13 -14.67
N ALA A 51 3.30 0.01 -13.39
CA ALA A 51 3.06 1.30 -12.75
C ALA A 51 4.33 2.18 -12.68
N ALA A 52 5.51 1.57 -12.60
CA ALA A 52 6.80 2.26 -12.57
C ALA A 52 7.40 2.50 -13.97
N THR A 53 6.81 1.96 -15.04
CA THR A 53 7.34 2.09 -16.39
C THR A 53 7.07 3.48 -16.96
N THR A 54 8.11 4.23 -17.26
CA THR A 54 8.01 5.60 -17.81
C THR A 54 7.74 5.62 -19.31
N SER A 55 8.24 4.63 -20.04
CA SER A 55 7.98 4.49 -21.49
C SER A 55 8.03 3.03 -21.92
N TYR A 56 7.27 2.70 -22.94
CA TYR A 56 7.25 1.36 -23.54
C TYR A 56 7.15 1.44 -25.05
N THR A 57 8.02 0.72 -25.75
CA THR A 57 8.01 0.65 -27.22
C THR A 57 7.25 -0.61 -27.67
N ILE A 58 6.15 -0.40 -28.35
CA ILE A 58 5.44 -1.47 -29.05
C ILE A 58 6.12 -1.66 -30.40
N PRO A 59 6.65 -2.85 -30.71
CA PRO A 59 7.30 -3.10 -31.98
C PRO A 59 6.30 -3.04 -33.15
N ALA A 60 6.84 -2.93 -34.36
CA ALA A 60 6.04 -3.02 -35.57
C ALA A 60 5.23 -4.33 -35.61
N THR A 61 4.02 -4.24 -36.12
CA THR A 61 3.10 -5.38 -36.30
C THR A 61 2.77 -5.58 -37.78
N ASN A 62 2.06 -6.64 -38.11
CA ASN A 62 1.55 -6.87 -39.45
C ASN A 62 0.53 -5.82 -39.94
N VAL A 63 0.00 -4.99 -39.03
CA VAL A 63 -0.96 -3.91 -39.33
C VAL A 63 -0.29 -2.55 -39.23
N SER A 64 0.61 -2.34 -38.27
CA SER A 64 1.35 -1.10 -38.08
C SER A 64 2.81 -1.31 -38.50
N GLY A 65 3.21 -0.69 -39.61
CA GLY A 65 4.55 -0.83 -40.20
C GLY A 65 5.67 -0.15 -39.43
N GLY A 66 5.41 0.53 -38.30
CA GLY A 66 6.39 1.23 -37.48
C GLY A 66 6.24 0.93 -35.99
N GLU A 67 7.32 1.14 -35.24
CA GLU A 67 7.30 1.12 -33.78
C GLU A 67 6.46 2.25 -33.22
N ARG A 68 5.85 2.04 -32.05
CA ARG A 68 5.07 3.03 -31.32
C ARG A 68 5.60 3.16 -29.92
N VAL A 69 6.12 4.32 -29.57
CA VAL A 69 6.56 4.63 -28.21
C VAL A 69 5.38 5.18 -27.43
N LEU A 70 5.04 4.49 -26.34
CA LEU A 70 4.07 4.96 -25.35
C LEU A 70 4.85 5.62 -24.21
N THR A 71 4.42 6.79 -23.79
CA THR A 71 4.98 7.49 -22.63
C THR A 71 3.94 7.50 -21.52
N ASN A 72 4.36 7.15 -20.30
CA ASN A 72 3.48 7.23 -19.14
C ASN A 72 3.25 8.72 -18.80
N SER A 73 2.00 9.08 -18.64
CA SER A 73 1.61 10.45 -18.28
C SER A 73 1.86 10.77 -16.80
N PHE A 74 2.05 9.75 -15.95
CA PHE A 74 2.28 9.94 -14.52
C PHE A 74 3.65 10.56 -14.27
N THR A 75 3.64 11.85 -13.92
CA THR A 75 4.83 12.71 -13.85
C THR A 75 5.76 12.34 -12.71
N MET A 76 5.24 11.89 -11.57
CA MET A 76 6.02 11.64 -10.35
C MET A 76 7.11 10.56 -10.48
N ILE A 77 7.02 9.67 -11.48
CA ILE A 77 8.05 8.66 -11.77
C ILE A 77 9.02 9.06 -12.88
N ASN A 78 8.78 10.17 -13.57
CA ASN A 78 9.58 10.61 -14.72
C ASN A 78 10.58 11.68 -14.32
N ASN A 79 11.86 11.35 -14.27
CA ASN A 79 12.93 12.25 -13.85
C ASN A 79 13.20 13.44 -14.79
N ALA A 80 12.51 13.51 -15.93
CA ALA A 80 12.53 14.66 -16.82
C ALA A 80 11.31 15.59 -16.61
N SER A 81 10.42 15.27 -15.67
CA SER A 81 9.21 16.04 -15.36
C SER A 81 9.42 16.95 -14.15
N ASP A 82 8.77 18.11 -14.14
CA ASP A 82 8.75 19.02 -13.00
C ASP A 82 8.08 18.40 -11.75
N GLY A 83 7.13 17.46 -11.95
CA GLY A 83 6.48 16.72 -10.87
C GLY A 83 7.25 15.49 -10.36
N TYR A 84 8.50 15.28 -10.80
CA TYR A 84 9.29 14.13 -10.38
C TYR A 84 9.52 14.08 -8.86
N TYR A 85 9.29 12.90 -8.27
CA TYR A 85 9.54 12.66 -6.85
C TYR A 85 10.31 11.34 -6.70
N GLU A 86 11.59 11.41 -6.38
CA GLU A 86 12.52 10.27 -6.36
C GLU A 86 12.01 9.08 -5.53
N PRO A 87 11.38 9.24 -4.35
CA PRO A 87 10.83 8.12 -3.60
C PRO A 87 9.61 7.45 -4.24
N CYS A 88 8.96 8.07 -5.24
CA CYS A 88 7.76 7.50 -5.87
C CYS A 88 8.10 6.24 -6.68
N ILE A 89 7.45 5.12 -6.37
CA ILE A 89 7.69 3.82 -7.01
C ILE A 89 6.58 3.39 -7.97
N GLY A 90 5.53 4.17 -8.10
CA GLY A 90 4.44 3.95 -9.05
C GLY A 90 3.16 4.65 -8.65
N GLY A 91 2.29 4.85 -9.62
CA GLY A 91 1.02 5.52 -9.37
C GLY A 91 0.19 5.72 -10.62
N LYS A 92 -0.93 6.42 -10.45
CA LYS A 92 -1.83 6.81 -11.54
C LYS A 92 -2.59 8.08 -11.19
N GLU A 93 -2.58 9.00 -12.12
CA GLU A 93 -3.48 10.15 -12.11
C GLU A 93 -4.78 9.84 -12.87
N GLY A 94 -5.81 10.63 -12.58
CA GLY A 94 -7.07 10.62 -13.30
C GLY A 94 -7.73 12.00 -13.30
N TYR A 95 -8.53 12.25 -14.31
CA TYR A 95 -9.33 13.46 -14.40
C TYR A 95 -10.66 13.19 -15.09
N THR A 96 -11.71 13.71 -14.51
CA THR A 96 -12.99 13.96 -15.18
C THR A 96 -13.55 15.28 -14.66
N GLU A 97 -14.46 15.92 -15.41
CA GLU A 97 -15.10 17.15 -14.95
C GLU A 97 -15.85 16.94 -13.62
N ALA A 98 -16.42 15.74 -13.41
CA ALA A 98 -17.15 15.38 -12.19
C ALA A 98 -16.24 15.06 -11.00
N SER A 99 -15.07 14.45 -11.21
CA SER A 99 -14.17 14.03 -10.13
C SER A 99 -13.10 15.07 -9.77
N GLY A 100 -12.87 16.07 -10.63
CA GLY A 100 -11.66 16.88 -10.55
C GLY A 100 -10.40 16.06 -10.84
N SER A 101 -9.25 16.60 -10.52
CA SER A 101 -7.98 15.86 -10.60
C SER A 101 -7.85 14.89 -9.44
N THR A 102 -7.39 13.69 -9.74
CA THR A 102 -7.18 12.62 -8.75
C THR A 102 -5.82 12.00 -8.95
N LEU A 103 -5.23 11.51 -7.87
CA LEU A 103 -3.95 10.84 -7.88
C LEU A 103 -3.92 9.75 -6.81
N VAL A 104 -3.35 8.60 -7.13
CA VAL A 104 -2.91 7.60 -6.16
C VAL A 104 -1.50 7.18 -6.49
N CYS A 105 -0.62 7.12 -5.49
CA CYS A 105 0.75 6.66 -5.67
C CYS A 105 1.27 5.96 -4.42
N GLU A 106 2.32 5.16 -4.60
CA GLU A 106 3.14 4.64 -3.52
C GLU A 106 4.55 5.21 -3.62
N ALA A 107 5.11 5.53 -2.48
CA ALA A 107 6.49 5.98 -2.35
C ALA A 107 7.21 5.17 -1.28
N SER A 108 8.52 4.93 -1.48
CA SER A 108 9.37 4.14 -0.59
C SER A 108 10.60 4.93 -0.19
N LYS A 109 10.83 5.08 1.11
CA LYS A 109 12.00 5.78 1.67
C LYS A 109 12.27 5.25 3.08
N ASN A 110 13.54 5.05 3.43
CA ASN A 110 13.96 4.66 4.80
C ASN A 110 13.27 3.38 5.32
N ASN A 111 13.11 2.36 4.49
CA ASN A 111 12.38 1.11 4.79
C ASN A 111 10.90 1.34 5.18
N MET A 112 10.32 2.41 4.74
CA MET A 112 8.90 2.72 4.92
C MET A 112 8.25 2.96 3.56
N ASN A 113 7.12 2.31 3.33
CA ASN A 113 6.27 2.54 2.16
C ASN A 113 5.05 3.35 2.60
N LEU A 114 4.72 4.36 1.83
CA LEU A 114 3.54 5.20 2.05
C LEU A 114 2.69 5.22 0.78
N VAL A 115 1.39 5.04 0.95
CA VAL A 115 0.40 5.27 -0.11
C VAL A 115 -0.22 6.66 0.10
N CYS A 116 -0.24 7.45 -0.96
CA CYS A 116 -0.90 8.75 -0.98
C CYS A 116 -2.07 8.73 -1.97
N VAL A 117 -3.19 9.30 -1.54
CA VAL A 117 -4.39 9.46 -2.37
C VAL A 117 -4.87 10.90 -2.30
N VAL A 118 -4.99 11.54 -3.45
CA VAL A 118 -5.58 12.87 -3.61
C VAL A 118 -6.85 12.73 -4.45
N LEU A 119 -7.98 13.17 -3.92
CA LEU A 119 -9.27 13.17 -4.61
C LEU A 119 -9.81 14.60 -4.73
N ASN A 120 -10.41 14.90 -5.88
CA ASN A 120 -11.02 16.21 -6.18
C ASN A 120 -10.02 17.38 -6.02
N GLY A 121 -8.75 17.12 -6.36
CA GLY A 121 -7.72 18.17 -6.37
C GLY A 121 -7.89 19.17 -7.50
N ALA A 122 -7.25 20.32 -7.36
CA ALA A 122 -7.20 21.30 -8.43
C ALA A 122 -6.30 20.80 -9.58
N SER A 123 -6.60 21.25 -10.79
CA SER A 123 -5.80 20.87 -11.97
C SER A 123 -4.37 21.40 -11.86
N GLY A 124 -3.40 20.51 -12.10
CA GLY A 124 -1.98 20.84 -12.17
C GLY A 124 -1.27 21.00 -10.83
N VAL A 125 -1.90 20.64 -9.69
CA VAL A 125 -1.28 20.74 -8.34
C VAL A 125 -1.34 19.43 -7.56
N THR A 126 -1.95 18.38 -8.09
CA THR A 126 -2.08 17.09 -7.38
C THR A 126 -0.74 16.43 -7.05
N ASP A 127 0.26 16.62 -7.89
CA ASP A 127 1.62 16.11 -7.64
C ASP A 127 2.25 16.83 -6.44
N ASP A 128 2.14 18.17 -6.38
CA ASP A 128 2.66 18.96 -5.26
C ASP A 128 1.95 18.61 -3.95
N GLU A 129 0.63 18.41 -3.99
CA GLU A 129 -0.16 17.97 -2.83
C GLU A 129 0.27 16.59 -2.36
N ALA A 130 0.47 15.64 -3.28
CA ALA A 130 0.93 14.29 -2.97
C ALA A 130 2.36 14.31 -2.39
N ILE A 131 3.28 15.08 -2.97
CA ILE A 131 4.65 15.24 -2.49
C ILE A 131 4.66 15.83 -1.08
N ALA A 132 3.84 16.84 -0.82
CA ALA A 132 3.73 17.44 0.52
C ALA A 132 3.23 16.43 1.57
N LEU A 133 2.22 15.63 1.25
CA LEU A 133 1.68 14.59 2.13
C LEU A 133 2.70 13.46 2.37
N LEU A 134 3.39 12.99 1.32
CA LEU A 134 4.42 11.97 1.43
C LEU A 134 5.61 12.45 2.26
N ASN A 135 6.08 13.69 2.04
CA ASN A 135 7.14 14.28 2.86
C ASN A 135 6.71 14.39 4.31
N TYR A 136 5.49 14.84 4.59
CA TYR A 136 4.97 14.86 5.96
C TYR A 136 5.02 13.46 6.60
N GLY A 137 4.60 12.42 5.88
CA GLY A 137 4.67 11.04 6.35
C GLY A 137 6.11 10.60 6.65
N PHE A 138 7.04 10.77 5.70
CA PHE A 138 8.44 10.38 5.88
C PHE A 138 9.20 11.19 6.94
N ASP A 139 8.82 12.43 7.15
CA ASP A 139 9.49 13.31 8.12
C ASP A 139 8.98 13.13 9.56
N ASN A 140 7.73 12.65 9.73
CA ASN A 140 7.11 12.57 11.06
C ASN A 140 6.91 11.13 11.56
N PHE A 141 7.09 10.13 10.72
CA PHE A 141 6.91 8.72 11.07
C PHE A 141 8.16 7.92 10.75
N SER A 142 8.34 6.80 11.45
CA SER A 142 9.45 5.88 11.23
C SER A 142 9.06 4.44 11.55
N PRO A 143 9.74 3.45 10.95
CA PRO A 143 9.60 2.05 11.33
C PRO A 143 10.11 1.82 12.75
N LEU A 144 9.30 1.17 13.59
CA LEU A 144 9.66 0.66 14.91
C LEU A 144 9.64 -0.87 14.86
N THR A 145 10.79 -1.50 15.09
CA THR A 145 10.87 -2.96 15.21
C THR A 145 10.50 -3.35 16.64
N ILE A 146 9.56 -4.28 16.77
CA ILE A 146 9.05 -4.76 18.06
C ILE A 146 9.90 -5.93 18.54
N ALA A 147 10.37 -5.88 19.79
CA ALA A 147 11.01 -6.98 20.49
C ALA A 147 9.95 -7.72 21.31
N ASP A 148 9.31 -8.72 20.71
CA ASP A 148 8.35 -9.57 21.41
C ASP A 148 9.08 -10.78 22.01
N ASN A 149 9.06 -10.93 23.33
CA ASN A 149 9.78 -11.97 24.05
C ASN A 149 8.98 -13.26 24.22
N ASP A 150 7.66 -13.20 24.07
CA ASP A 150 6.74 -14.32 24.30
C ASP A 150 6.45 -15.12 23.02
N PHE A 151 6.74 -14.54 21.85
CA PHE A 151 6.46 -15.14 20.55
C PHE A 151 7.60 -14.98 19.56
N ASN A 152 7.80 -16.00 18.73
CA ASN A 152 8.58 -15.86 17.49
C ASN A 152 7.69 -15.20 16.43
N ARG A 153 8.26 -14.26 15.66
CA ARG A 153 7.56 -13.67 14.54
C ARG A 153 7.86 -14.45 13.25
N ILE A 154 6.82 -14.95 12.61
CA ILE A 154 6.91 -15.58 11.29
C ILE A 154 6.99 -14.50 10.23
N SER A 155 6.19 -13.44 10.38
CA SER A 155 6.20 -12.28 9.50
C SER A 155 5.72 -11.03 10.24
N GLY A 156 6.12 -9.84 9.76
CA GLY A 156 5.78 -8.57 10.39
C GLY A 156 6.64 -8.27 11.62
N GLY A 157 6.06 -7.60 12.62
CA GLY A 157 6.77 -7.15 13.82
C GLY A 157 7.58 -5.88 13.62
N THR A 158 7.33 -5.16 12.52
CA THR A 158 7.72 -3.77 12.32
C THR A 158 6.45 -2.97 12.09
N VAL A 159 6.29 -1.90 12.84
CA VAL A 159 5.12 -1.01 12.79
C VAL A 159 5.56 0.39 12.42
N ILE A 160 4.67 1.19 11.83
CA ILE A 160 4.96 2.59 11.50
C ILE A 160 4.35 3.48 12.56
N THR A 161 5.19 4.20 13.27
CA THR A 161 4.78 5.04 14.39
C THR A 161 5.31 6.47 14.25
N PRO A 162 4.71 7.44 14.95
CA PRO A 162 5.32 8.77 15.06
C PRO A 162 6.76 8.70 15.59
N ASN A 163 7.61 9.57 15.09
CA ASN A 163 9.01 9.64 15.50
C ASN A 163 9.15 9.77 17.02
N GLY A 164 10.02 8.96 17.60
CA GLY A 164 10.26 8.94 19.04
C GLY A 164 9.29 8.05 19.84
N ALA A 165 8.36 7.36 19.20
CA ALA A 165 7.55 6.33 19.84
C ALA A 165 8.42 5.11 20.22
N THR A 166 8.02 4.42 21.27
CA THR A 166 8.63 3.19 21.77
C THR A 166 7.56 2.09 21.88
N GLU A 167 7.97 0.86 22.13
CA GLU A 167 7.03 -0.27 22.33
C GLU A 167 6.04 -0.02 23.48
N ASP A 168 6.47 0.71 24.52
CA ASP A 168 5.61 1.07 25.66
C ASP A 168 4.41 1.96 25.27
N ASN A 169 4.44 2.56 24.10
CA ASN A 169 3.34 3.38 23.58
C ASN A 169 2.31 2.56 22.78
N LEU A 170 2.56 1.27 22.58
CA LEU A 170 1.71 0.40 21.80
C LEU A 170 0.73 -0.38 22.69
N THR A 171 -0.44 -0.64 22.12
CA THR A 171 -1.38 -1.65 22.62
C THR A 171 -1.58 -2.72 21.55
N THR A 172 -1.96 -3.92 21.94
CA THR A 172 -2.08 -5.06 21.03
C THR A 172 -3.42 -5.77 21.19
N GLU A 173 -3.89 -6.36 20.07
CA GLU A 173 -5.01 -7.28 20.04
C GLU A 173 -4.60 -8.50 19.22
N ASP A 174 -4.84 -9.72 19.77
CA ASP A 174 -4.54 -10.97 19.12
C ASP A 174 -5.83 -11.59 18.55
N THR A 175 -5.73 -12.02 17.30
CA THR A 175 -6.77 -12.78 16.61
C THR A 175 -6.20 -14.06 16.04
N SER A 176 -6.98 -15.15 16.04
CA SER A 176 -6.57 -16.41 15.44
C SER A 176 -7.27 -16.60 14.10
N SER A 177 -6.49 -16.87 13.05
CA SER A 177 -6.99 -17.19 11.72
C SER A 177 -6.14 -18.29 11.10
N ASP A 178 -6.77 -19.32 10.55
CA ASP A 178 -6.11 -20.44 9.86
C ASP A 178 -4.99 -21.13 10.65
N GLY A 179 -5.15 -21.18 12.00
CA GLY A 179 -4.18 -21.83 12.90
C GLY A 179 -2.95 -20.96 13.22
N GLN A 180 -2.95 -19.72 12.84
CA GLN A 180 -1.93 -18.74 13.22
C GLN A 180 -2.51 -17.67 14.13
N VAL A 181 -1.68 -17.11 15.00
CA VAL A 181 -2.01 -15.93 15.81
C VAL A 181 -1.55 -14.70 15.05
N ILE A 182 -2.47 -13.78 14.81
CA ILE A 182 -2.18 -12.48 14.20
C ILE A 182 -2.30 -11.43 15.29
N ARG A 183 -1.20 -10.76 15.59
CA ARG A 183 -1.15 -9.63 16.53
C ARG A 183 -1.27 -8.32 15.76
N GLN A 184 -2.32 -7.56 16.06
CA GLN A 184 -2.49 -6.19 15.60
C GLN A 184 -1.91 -5.23 16.64
N TYR A 185 -1.07 -4.29 16.20
CA TYR A 185 -0.51 -3.22 17.04
C TYR A 185 -1.25 -1.92 16.80
N TYR A 186 -1.46 -1.17 17.89
CA TYR A 186 -2.12 0.14 17.87
C TYR A 186 -1.25 1.18 18.57
N PHE A 187 -1.24 2.39 18.00
CA PHE A 187 -0.69 3.59 18.64
C PHE A 187 -1.79 4.62 18.79
N GLY A 188 -2.10 5.01 20.04
CA GLY A 188 -3.20 5.96 20.30
C GLY A 188 -4.58 5.48 19.80
N GLY A 189 -4.79 4.18 19.67
CA GLY A 189 -6.03 3.56 19.15
C GLY A 189 -6.07 3.42 17.62
N ALA A 190 -5.08 3.93 16.89
CA ALA A 190 -4.95 3.73 15.46
C ALA A 190 -4.12 2.47 15.16
N PRO A 191 -4.52 1.59 14.21
CA PRO A 191 -3.71 0.44 13.81
C PRO A 191 -2.44 0.90 13.10
N VAL A 192 -1.28 0.33 13.49
CA VAL A 192 0.03 0.74 12.99
C VAL A 192 0.83 -0.40 12.36
N GLY A 193 0.35 -1.63 12.44
CA GLY A 193 0.96 -2.80 11.80
C GLY A 193 0.53 -4.10 12.47
N THR A 194 0.94 -5.21 11.86
CA THR A 194 0.63 -6.58 12.32
C THR A 194 1.87 -7.44 12.38
N ALA A 195 1.80 -8.52 13.16
CA ALA A 195 2.73 -9.64 13.06
C ALA A 195 1.97 -10.96 13.06
N VAL A 196 2.46 -11.92 12.30
CA VAL A 196 2.05 -13.32 12.40
C VAL A 196 3.01 -13.98 13.38
N LEU A 197 2.46 -14.61 14.42
CA LEU A 197 3.21 -15.11 15.56
C LEU A 197 3.22 -16.64 15.60
N GLU A 198 4.28 -17.18 16.17
CA GLU A 198 4.43 -18.58 16.52
C GLU A 198 4.67 -18.65 18.05
N ASP A 199 3.87 -19.46 18.74
CA ASP A 199 3.99 -19.61 20.20
C ASP A 199 5.22 -20.45 20.56
N THR A 200 6.21 -19.84 21.20
CA THR A 200 7.45 -20.50 21.60
C THR A 200 7.28 -21.52 22.72
N GLU A 201 6.19 -21.44 23.51
CA GLU A 201 5.95 -22.39 24.60
C GLU A 201 5.47 -23.76 24.10
N GLN A 202 4.87 -23.85 22.91
CA GLN A 202 4.41 -25.12 22.35
C GLN A 202 5.59 -26.01 21.88
N GLU A 203 6.66 -25.47 21.33
CA GLU A 203 7.83 -26.25 20.92
C GLU A 203 8.53 -26.94 22.09
N THR A 204 8.58 -26.32 23.27
CA THR A 204 9.20 -26.91 24.44
C THR A 204 8.41 -28.09 25.03
N ASN A 205 7.10 -28.11 24.87
CA ASN A 205 6.23 -29.20 25.35
C ASN A 205 6.25 -30.42 24.40
N GLU A 206 6.35 -30.24 23.09
CA GLU A 206 6.48 -31.37 22.15
C GLU A 206 7.85 -32.05 22.28
N ALA A 207 8.93 -31.28 22.46
CA ALA A 207 10.27 -31.86 22.68
C ALA A 207 10.38 -32.62 24.00
N ALA A 208 9.65 -32.20 25.05
CA ALA A 208 9.64 -32.86 26.33
C ALA A 208 8.84 -34.22 26.33
N VAL A 209 7.80 -34.30 25.48
CA VAL A 209 6.98 -35.52 25.36
C VAL A 209 7.66 -36.60 24.50
N THR A 210 8.52 -36.23 23.55
CA THR A 210 9.25 -37.19 22.71
C THR A 210 10.52 -37.74 23.36
N GLY A 211 11.03 -37.12 24.43
CA GLY A 211 12.23 -37.55 25.16
C GLY A 211 12.04 -38.68 26.19
N GLN A 212 10.81 -39.19 26.41
CA GLN A 212 10.53 -40.23 27.40
C GLN A 212 10.14 -41.61 26.82
N LYS A 213 10.64 -41.97 25.65
CA LYS A 213 10.56 -43.36 25.14
C LYS A 213 11.93 -43.84 24.66
N ASN A 214 12.75 -44.31 25.63
CA ASN A 214 13.75 -45.33 25.44
C ASN A 214 14.04 -46.03 26.78
#